data_e364abe2184c0eb222632c937be16918
#
_entry.id   e364abe2184c0eb222632c937be16918
#
_cell.length_a   1.000
_cell.length_b   1.000
_cell.length_c   1.000
_cell.angle_alpha   90.00
_cell.angle_beta   90.00
_cell.angle_gamma   90.00
#
_symmetry.space_group_name_H-M   'P 1'
#
loop_
_entity.id
_entity.type
_entity.pdbx_description
1 polymer ?
#
loop_
_entity_poly.entity_id
_entity_poly.type
_entity_poly.pdbx_seq_one_letter_code
_entity_poly.pdbx_strand_id
1 'polypeptide(L)'
;MKLSRNWLNEFVDLPIEEVDDRAFDEAMTVSGSKVEVTEDLSRTMQNVKIGRVAALKKHPDSDHMWIAQLDLGGRTAQIVTGAWNLHVGDLVPAALDGAVLPGGKTIRAGVLRGEASEGMFCSLKELELTTHDFPYATIEAAAILGDYKPIDPLKPSIAPTIQAGDRIFGKVIAAEVKAVESVCVNHWRVSLAPEAEVVTDCANLHEGDLVAFDTAKGKICTLADLHAEQKEFPHCIQDGILVLHEDCRPGDDMAELLGLNDHVVEFEITPNRPRLPVHDRPRARGGRHLR
;
A
#
# COMPACT_ATOMS: atom_id res chain seq x y z
N MET A 1 -16.89 25.14 7.47
CA MET A 1 -17.29 23.82 8.02
C MET A 1 -17.53 22.88 6.87
N LYS A 2 -17.00 21.65 6.91
CA LYS A 2 -17.26 20.66 5.86
C LYS A 2 -18.29 19.63 6.31
N LEU A 3 -19.21 19.27 5.41
CA LEU A 3 -20.28 18.31 5.62
C LEU A 3 -20.34 17.35 4.44
N SER A 4 -20.26 16.05 4.71
CA SER A 4 -20.51 14.98 3.75
C SER A 4 -22.02 14.85 3.49
N ARG A 5 -22.45 14.80 2.23
CA ARG A 5 -23.85 14.58 1.87
C ARG A 5 -24.30 13.16 2.20
N ASN A 6 -23.42 12.16 2.00
CA ASN A 6 -23.71 10.78 2.38
C ASN A 6 -23.91 10.64 3.90
N TRP A 7 -23.01 11.27 4.68
CA TRP A 7 -23.17 11.27 6.14
C TRP A 7 -24.44 12.01 6.61
N LEU A 8 -24.79 13.13 5.95
CA LEU A 8 -26.04 13.84 6.24
C LEU A 8 -27.26 12.96 6.00
N ASN A 9 -27.21 12.11 4.95
CA ASN A 9 -28.29 11.19 4.60
C ASN A 9 -28.56 10.10 5.65
N GLU A 10 -27.60 9.83 6.55
CA GLU A 10 -27.83 8.93 7.70
C GLU A 10 -28.81 9.53 8.74
N PHE A 11 -28.98 10.84 8.74
CA PHE A 11 -29.82 11.56 9.70
C PHE A 11 -31.09 12.15 9.09
N VAL A 12 -31.05 12.42 7.79
CA VAL A 12 -32.14 13.06 7.06
C VAL A 12 -32.30 12.34 5.74
N ASP A 13 -33.49 11.90 5.41
CA ASP A 13 -33.79 11.25 4.14
C ASP A 13 -33.65 12.28 2.99
N LEU A 14 -32.48 12.29 2.38
CA LEU A 14 -32.14 13.13 1.24
C LEU A 14 -32.08 12.26 -0.01
N PRO A 15 -32.85 12.56 -1.07
CA PRO A 15 -32.72 11.87 -2.34
C PRO A 15 -31.43 12.33 -3.05
N ILE A 16 -30.27 11.86 -2.59
CA ILE A 16 -28.93 12.32 -3.05
C ILE A 16 -28.80 12.21 -4.55
N GLU A 17 -29.35 11.15 -5.15
CA GLU A 17 -29.28 10.91 -6.60
C GLU A 17 -30.19 11.86 -7.41
N GLU A 18 -31.22 12.44 -6.79
CA GLU A 18 -32.19 13.31 -7.44
C GLU A 18 -31.85 14.79 -7.27
N VAL A 19 -31.11 15.15 -6.21
CA VAL A 19 -30.75 16.53 -5.89
C VAL A 19 -29.32 16.80 -6.30
N ASP A 20 -29.13 17.52 -7.38
CA ASP A 20 -27.82 17.96 -7.83
C ASP A 20 -27.16 18.95 -6.84
N ASP A 21 -25.85 19.13 -6.95
CA ASP A 21 -25.06 19.99 -6.07
C ASP A 21 -25.61 21.42 -6.07
N ARG A 22 -25.96 21.94 -7.23
CA ARG A 22 -26.44 23.32 -7.36
C ARG A 22 -27.75 23.53 -6.62
N ALA A 23 -28.70 22.61 -6.77
CA ALA A 23 -30.00 22.69 -6.09
C ALA A 23 -29.83 22.59 -4.57
N PHE A 24 -28.90 21.70 -4.12
CA PHE A 24 -28.55 21.58 -2.69
C PHE A 24 -27.93 22.88 -2.16
N ASP A 25 -26.93 23.42 -2.86
CA ASP A 25 -26.19 24.63 -2.47
C ASP A 25 -27.11 25.85 -2.40
N GLU A 26 -28.03 26.00 -3.39
CA GLU A 26 -29.03 27.07 -3.41
C GLU A 26 -29.98 26.93 -2.22
N ALA A 27 -30.53 25.74 -1.96
CA ALA A 27 -31.47 25.51 -0.86
C ALA A 27 -30.80 25.75 0.51
N MET A 28 -29.59 25.29 0.71
CA MET A 28 -28.84 25.49 1.96
C MET A 28 -28.52 26.97 2.19
N THR A 29 -28.09 27.67 1.15
CA THR A 29 -27.79 29.12 1.22
C THR A 29 -29.01 29.93 1.53
N VAL A 30 -30.15 29.66 0.86
CA VAL A 30 -31.43 30.34 1.11
C VAL A 30 -31.95 30.07 2.53
N SER A 31 -31.73 28.85 3.06
CA SER A 31 -32.07 28.51 4.45
C SER A 31 -31.17 29.20 5.49
N GLY A 32 -30.17 29.95 5.05
CA GLY A 32 -29.25 30.73 5.87
C GLY A 32 -27.96 30.01 6.25
N SER A 33 -27.64 28.91 5.58
CA SER A 33 -26.35 28.24 5.71
C SER A 33 -25.61 28.41 4.39
N LYS A 34 -24.82 29.47 4.26
CA LYS A 34 -24.12 29.82 3.02
C LYS A 34 -23.13 28.74 2.64
N VAL A 35 -23.31 28.15 1.46
CA VAL A 35 -22.35 27.23 0.86
C VAL A 35 -21.26 28.03 0.17
N GLU A 36 -20.01 27.71 0.45
CA GLU A 36 -18.84 28.32 -0.19
C GLU A 36 -18.32 27.45 -1.35
N VAL A 37 -18.19 26.15 -1.11
CA VAL A 37 -17.66 25.20 -2.08
C VAL A 37 -18.34 23.86 -1.90
N THR A 38 -18.66 23.20 -3.01
CA THR A 38 -19.01 21.78 -3.07
C THR A 38 -17.93 21.02 -3.82
N GLU A 39 -17.38 20.00 -3.18
CA GLU A 39 -16.30 19.15 -3.68
C GLU A 39 -16.87 17.75 -3.96
N ASP A 40 -16.79 17.31 -5.21
CA ASP A 40 -17.14 15.96 -5.64
C ASP A 40 -15.91 15.05 -5.44
N LEU A 41 -15.94 14.22 -4.40
CA LEU A 41 -14.83 13.35 -4.04
C LEU A 41 -14.60 12.23 -5.07
N SER A 42 -15.62 11.86 -5.86
CA SER A 42 -15.48 10.82 -6.88
C SER A 42 -14.46 11.17 -7.96
N ARG A 43 -14.16 12.46 -8.12
CA ARG A 43 -13.17 12.95 -9.09
C ARG A 43 -11.73 12.87 -8.60
N THR A 44 -11.52 12.66 -7.31
CA THR A 44 -10.16 12.64 -6.73
C THR A 44 -9.42 11.35 -7.07
N MET A 45 -10.15 10.26 -7.29
CA MET A 45 -9.58 8.95 -7.63
C MET A 45 -10.46 8.26 -8.67
N GLN A 46 -9.88 7.91 -9.82
CA GLN A 46 -10.62 7.26 -10.92
C GLN A 46 -9.80 6.10 -11.49
N ASN A 47 -10.49 5.02 -11.86
CA ASN A 47 -9.91 3.82 -12.47
C ASN A 47 -8.76 3.19 -11.66
N VAL A 48 -8.84 3.26 -10.34
CA VAL A 48 -8.00 2.49 -9.43
C VAL A 48 -8.79 1.26 -9.01
N LYS A 49 -8.37 0.10 -9.47
CA LYS A 49 -9.06 -1.17 -9.25
C LYS A 49 -8.34 -2.03 -8.24
N ILE A 50 -9.10 -2.79 -7.47
CA ILE A 50 -8.55 -3.81 -6.59
C ILE A 50 -8.26 -5.05 -7.45
N GLY A 51 -7.06 -5.57 -7.34
CA GLY A 51 -6.67 -6.79 -8.04
C GLY A 51 -6.00 -7.77 -7.09
N ARG A 52 -6.09 -9.05 -7.43
CA ARG A 52 -5.38 -10.11 -6.73
C ARG A 52 -4.08 -10.44 -7.46
N VAL A 53 -2.97 -10.46 -6.76
CA VAL A 53 -1.69 -10.90 -7.32
C VAL A 53 -1.77 -12.41 -7.59
N ALA A 54 -1.96 -12.78 -8.85
CA ALA A 54 -2.09 -14.17 -9.28
C ALA A 54 -0.73 -14.86 -9.49
N ALA A 55 0.26 -14.10 -9.94
CA ALA A 55 1.63 -14.58 -10.08
C ALA A 55 2.63 -13.42 -9.94
N LEU A 56 3.80 -13.74 -9.44
CA LEU A 56 4.91 -12.80 -9.28
C LEU A 56 6.18 -13.45 -9.81
N LYS A 57 6.86 -12.76 -10.73
CA LYS A 57 8.09 -13.25 -11.37
C LYS A 57 9.15 -12.15 -11.32
N LYS A 58 10.40 -12.52 -11.02
CA LYS A 58 11.52 -11.59 -11.07
C LYS A 58 11.74 -11.08 -12.49
N HIS A 59 12.02 -9.77 -12.62
CA HIS A 59 12.27 -9.15 -13.92
C HIS A 59 13.59 -9.67 -14.50
N PRO A 60 13.66 -10.08 -15.79
CA PRO A 60 14.88 -10.69 -16.35
C PRO A 60 16.07 -9.72 -16.40
N ASP A 61 15.82 -8.43 -16.58
CA ASP A 61 16.84 -7.40 -16.73
C ASP A 61 16.92 -6.44 -15.53
N SER A 62 16.45 -6.87 -14.35
CA SER A 62 16.48 -6.04 -13.15
C SER A 62 16.49 -6.87 -11.88
N ASP A 63 17.43 -6.55 -10.97
CA ASP A 63 17.52 -7.18 -9.66
C ASP A 63 16.47 -6.71 -8.66
N HIS A 64 15.80 -5.57 -8.96
CA HIS A 64 14.91 -4.87 -8.04
C HIS A 64 13.47 -4.77 -8.54
N MET A 65 13.14 -5.38 -9.67
CA MET A 65 11.81 -5.29 -10.25
C MET A 65 11.17 -6.66 -10.39
N TRP A 66 9.86 -6.65 -10.30
CA TRP A 66 9.01 -7.82 -10.43
C TRP A 66 7.98 -7.60 -11.53
N ILE A 67 7.63 -8.67 -12.21
CA ILE A 67 6.53 -8.74 -13.16
C ILE A 67 5.39 -9.47 -12.44
N ALA A 68 4.33 -8.73 -12.14
CA ALA A 68 3.14 -9.26 -11.50
C ALA A 68 2.04 -9.50 -12.52
N GLN A 69 1.36 -10.64 -12.41
CA GLN A 69 0.09 -10.89 -13.10
C GLN A 69 -1.03 -10.64 -12.10
N LEU A 70 -1.89 -9.70 -12.43
CA LEU A 70 -2.97 -9.23 -11.57
C LEU A 70 -4.31 -9.71 -12.10
N ASP A 71 -5.07 -10.44 -11.29
CA ASP A 71 -6.47 -10.79 -11.57
C ASP A 71 -7.39 -9.63 -11.14
N LEU A 72 -8.17 -9.14 -12.08
CA LEU A 72 -9.14 -8.04 -11.90
C LEU A 72 -10.60 -8.53 -11.93
N GLY A 73 -10.84 -9.81 -11.66
CA GLY A 73 -12.18 -10.40 -11.58
C GLY A 73 -12.86 -10.72 -12.93
N GLY A 74 -12.28 -10.32 -14.04
CA GLY A 74 -12.81 -10.57 -15.39
C GLY A 74 -11.73 -10.54 -16.47
N ARG A 75 -10.56 -10.00 -16.13
CA ARG A 75 -9.36 -9.98 -16.96
C ARG A 75 -8.12 -10.01 -16.10
N THR A 76 -7.02 -10.37 -16.70
CA THR A 76 -5.70 -10.21 -16.10
C THR A 76 -5.02 -8.95 -16.64
N ALA A 77 -4.15 -8.34 -15.83
CA ALA A 77 -3.28 -7.25 -16.23
C ALA A 77 -1.84 -7.55 -15.79
N GLN A 78 -0.87 -7.17 -16.63
CA GLN A 78 0.53 -7.26 -16.25
C GLN A 78 1.00 -5.90 -15.69
N ILE A 79 1.61 -5.93 -14.53
CA ILE A 79 2.20 -4.75 -13.90
C ILE A 79 3.66 -5.03 -13.55
N VAL A 80 4.55 -4.17 -14.00
CA VAL A 80 5.96 -4.19 -13.62
C VAL A 80 6.16 -3.25 -12.44
N THR A 81 6.74 -3.75 -11.36
CA THR A 81 6.85 -3.00 -10.11
C THR A 81 8.20 -3.18 -9.44
N GLY A 82 8.65 -2.16 -8.72
CA GLY A 82 9.75 -2.24 -7.77
C GLY A 82 9.29 -2.50 -6.34
N ALA A 83 8.02 -2.82 -6.14
CA ALA A 83 7.49 -3.10 -4.80
C ALA A 83 8.11 -4.36 -4.21
N TRP A 84 8.45 -4.30 -2.95
CA TRP A 84 9.18 -5.31 -2.19
C TRP A 84 8.28 -6.15 -1.27
N ASN A 85 7.05 -5.71 -1.04
CA ASN A 85 6.13 -6.29 -0.05
C ASN A 85 4.94 -7.04 -0.68
N LEU A 86 5.08 -7.50 -1.92
CA LEU A 86 4.02 -8.21 -2.63
C LEU A 86 4.22 -9.72 -2.58
N HIS A 87 3.13 -10.45 -2.31
CA HIS A 87 3.06 -11.90 -2.37
C HIS A 87 1.91 -12.35 -3.26
N VAL A 88 2.03 -13.56 -3.78
CA VAL A 88 0.93 -14.19 -4.53
C VAL A 88 -0.26 -14.39 -3.60
N GLY A 89 -1.43 -13.93 -4.03
CA GLY A 89 -2.66 -13.96 -3.23
C GLY A 89 -3.07 -12.61 -2.64
N ASP A 90 -2.15 -11.65 -2.53
CA ASP A 90 -2.44 -10.31 -1.99
C ASP A 90 -3.49 -9.57 -2.81
N LEU A 91 -4.38 -8.86 -2.13
CA LEU A 91 -5.30 -7.89 -2.72
C LEU A 91 -4.67 -6.50 -2.62
N VAL A 92 -4.53 -5.85 -3.76
CA VAL A 92 -3.80 -4.58 -3.86
C VAL A 92 -4.50 -3.59 -4.77
N PRO A 93 -4.45 -2.28 -4.46
CA PRO A 93 -4.94 -1.25 -5.37
C PRO A 93 -3.98 -1.05 -6.54
N ALA A 94 -4.51 -1.10 -7.75
CA ALA A 94 -3.79 -0.89 -9.00
C ALA A 94 -4.41 0.24 -9.80
N ALA A 95 -3.63 1.28 -10.05
CA ALA A 95 -3.98 2.35 -10.97
C ALA A 95 -3.70 1.87 -12.40
N LEU A 96 -4.75 1.67 -13.18
CA LEU A 96 -4.68 1.18 -14.55
C LEU A 96 -4.46 2.32 -15.56
N ASP A 97 -4.33 1.99 -16.83
CA ASP A 97 -4.20 3.02 -17.87
C ASP A 97 -5.36 4.01 -17.85
N GLY A 98 -5.05 5.30 -17.85
CA GLY A 98 -6.02 6.39 -17.70
C GLY A 98 -6.47 6.67 -16.27
N ALA A 99 -5.97 5.95 -15.26
CA ALA A 99 -6.31 6.22 -13.87
C ALA A 99 -5.86 7.63 -13.45
N VAL A 100 -6.68 8.24 -12.60
CA VAL A 100 -6.37 9.51 -11.94
C VAL A 100 -6.18 9.22 -10.46
N LEU A 101 -5.02 9.59 -9.93
CA LEU A 101 -4.70 9.50 -8.50
C LEU A 101 -4.96 10.84 -7.81
N PRO A 102 -5.11 10.86 -6.49
CA PRO A 102 -5.14 12.09 -5.70
C PRO A 102 -3.98 13.02 -6.10
N GLY A 103 -4.24 14.34 -6.07
CA GLY A 103 -3.30 15.33 -6.62
C GLY A 103 -3.31 15.46 -8.15
N GLY A 104 -4.20 14.73 -8.86
CA GLY A 104 -4.41 14.85 -10.32
C GLY A 104 -3.39 14.13 -11.19
N LYS A 105 -2.55 13.26 -10.61
CA LYS A 105 -1.58 12.46 -11.37
C LYS A 105 -2.30 11.40 -12.21
N THR A 106 -2.10 11.45 -13.52
CA THR A 106 -2.65 10.45 -14.45
C THR A 106 -1.64 9.34 -14.73
N ILE A 107 -2.09 8.10 -14.62
CA ILE A 107 -1.29 6.91 -14.92
C ILE A 107 -1.50 6.49 -16.36
N ARG A 108 -0.42 6.03 -17.01
CA ARG A 108 -0.43 5.52 -18.38
C ARG A 108 0.24 4.16 -18.45
N ALA A 109 -0.32 3.27 -19.26
CA ALA A 109 0.37 2.05 -19.65
C ALA A 109 1.69 2.38 -20.37
N GLY A 110 2.69 1.54 -20.19
CA GLY A 110 4.00 1.77 -20.76
C GLY A 110 4.86 0.52 -20.81
N VAL A 111 6.12 0.71 -21.16
CA VAL A 111 7.13 -0.35 -21.17
C VAL A 111 8.24 0.01 -20.19
N LEU A 112 8.52 -0.88 -19.25
CA LEU A 112 9.56 -0.71 -18.23
C LEU A 112 10.64 -1.78 -18.46
N ARG A 113 11.83 -1.34 -18.87
CA ARG A 113 12.98 -2.21 -19.17
C ARG A 113 12.63 -3.38 -20.11
N GLY A 114 11.83 -3.11 -21.15
CA GLY A 114 11.45 -4.13 -22.15
C GLY A 114 10.16 -4.88 -21.84
N GLU A 115 9.63 -4.81 -20.63
CA GLU A 115 8.38 -5.48 -20.22
C GLU A 115 7.21 -4.49 -20.19
N ALA A 116 6.05 -4.92 -20.73
CA ALA A 116 4.84 -4.11 -20.73
C ALA A 116 4.25 -4.00 -19.34
N SER A 117 3.78 -2.79 -18.97
CA SER A 117 3.05 -2.54 -17.73
C SER A 117 1.78 -1.79 -18.01
N GLU A 118 0.63 -2.35 -17.65
CA GLU A 118 -0.70 -1.77 -17.90
C GLU A 118 -1.11 -0.74 -16.84
N GLY A 119 -0.25 -0.48 -15.87
CA GLY A 119 -0.50 0.45 -14.78
C GLY A 119 0.56 0.39 -13.70
N MET A 120 0.21 0.78 -12.48
CA MET A 120 1.07 0.70 -11.32
C MET A 120 0.28 0.29 -10.07
N PHE A 121 0.93 -0.38 -9.13
CA PHE A 121 0.39 -0.58 -7.79
C PHE A 121 0.49 0.72 -6.98
N CYS A 122 -0.43 0.89 -6.04
CA CYS A 122 -0.48 2.10 -5.22
C CYS A 122 -0.11 1.79 -3.76
N SER A 123 0.74 2.64 -3.19
CA SER A 123 1.00 2.71 -1.76
C SER A 123 0.00 3.65 -1.07
N LEU A 124 0.01 3.68 0.27
CA LEU A 124 -0.76 4.68 1.03
C LEU A 124 -0.47 6.10 0.56
N LYS A 125 0.81 6.39 0.28
CA LYS A 125 1.26 7.73 -0.11
C LYS A 125 0.66 8.18 -1.45
N GLU A 126 0.61 7.30 -2.46
CA GLU A 126 0.02 7.63 -3.76
C GLU A 126 -1.49 7.81 -3.69
N LEU A 127 -2.13 7.15 -2.73
CA LEU A 127 -3.56 7.29 -2.48
C LEU A 127 -3.88 8.44 -1.50
N GLU A 128 -2.87 9.19 -1.03
CA GLU A 128 -2.97 10.21 0.03
C GLU A 128 -3.64 9.70 1.31
N LEU A 129 -3.43 8.40 1.60
CA LEU A 129 -3.89 7.72 2.79
C LEU A 129 -2.78 7.63 3.84
N THR A 130 -3.19 7.36 5.08
CA THR A 130 -2.28 7.24 6.22
C THR A 130 -2.48 5.91 6.95
N THR A 131 -1.57 5.55 7.84
CA THR A 131 -1.71 4.41 8.75
C THR A 131 -2.85 4.56 9.75
N HIS A 132 -3.46 5.76 9.85
CA HIS A 132 -4.69 5.94 10.60
C HIS A 132 -5.90 5.35 9.85
N ASP A 133 -5.88 5.44 8.53
CA ASP A 133 -6.94 4.89 7.67
C ASP A 133 -6.80 3.36 7.55
N PHE A 134 -5.56 2.88 7.49
CA PHE A 134 -5.18 1.46 7.44
C PHE A 134 -4.10 1.15 8.49
N PRO A 135 -4.48 0.92 9.75
CA PRO A 135 -3.53 0.75 10.86
C PRO A 135 -2.57 -0.44 10.70
N TYR A 136 -2.97 -1.45 9.93
CA TYR A 136 -2.17 -2.64 9.66
C TYR A 136 -1.12 -2.44 8.55
N ALA A 137 -1.16 -1.31 7.84
CA ALA A 137 -0.23 -1.05 6.73
C ALA A 137 1.18 -0.62 7.17
N THR A 138 1.46 -0.62 8.48
CA THR A 138 2.82 -0.53 9.01
C THR A 138 3.51 -1.88 8.85
N ILE A 139 4.49 -1.93 7.97
CA ILE A 139 5.18 -3.17 7.60
C ILE A 139 6.63 -3.06 8.01
N GLU A 140 7.16 -4.07 8.70
CA GLU A 140 8.59 -4.21 8.90
C GLU A 140 9.25 -4.81 7.66
N ALA A 141 10.40 -4.28 7.27
CA ALA A 141 11.18 -4.77 6.15
C ALA A 141 12.41 -5.53 6.64
N ALA A 142 12.61 -6.74 6.11
CA ALA A 142 13.82 -7.48 6.30
C ALA A 142 15.00 -6.82 5.58
N ALA A 143 16.19 -6.92 6.13
CA ALA A 143 17.43 -6.53 5.46
C ALA A 143 17.81 -7.59 4.42
N ILE A 144 17.67 -7.26 3.13
CA ILE A 144 18.09 -8.11 2.02
C ILE A 144 19.58 -7.90 1.75
N LEU A 145 20.36 -8.97 1.84
CA LEU A 145 21.82 -8.93 1.84
C LEU A 145 22.46 -8.92 0.43
N GLY A 146 21.69 -8.87 -0.65
CA GLY A 146 22.16 -9.09 -2.02
C GLY A 146 23.44 -8.35 -2.41
N ASP A 147 23.63 -7.13 -1.95
CA ASP A 147 24.80 -6.30 -2.21
C ASP A 147 25.67 -6.03 -0.96
N TYR A 148 25.28 -6.61 0.18
CA TYR A 148 26.02 -6.41 1.41
C TYR A 148 27.38 -7.09 1.37
N LYS A 149 28.41 -6.33 1.63
CA LYS A 149 29.80 -6.83 1.76
C LYS A 149 30.24 -6.61 3.20
N PRO A 150 30.42 -7.69 3.99
CA PRO A 150 30.90 -7.54 5.35
C PRO A 150 32.28 -6.90 5.33
N ILE A 151 32.45 -5.83 6.07
CA ILE A 151 33.76 -5.22 6.29
C ILE A 151 34.40 -6.00 7.42
N ASP A 152 35.34 -6.89 7.08
CA ASP A 152 36.24 -7.48 8.07
C ASP A 152 37.41 -6.50 8.26
N PRO A 153 37.53 -5.84 9.42
CA PRO A 153 38.63 -4.88 9.66
C PRO A 153 40.03 -5.53 9.65
N LEU A 154 40.09 -6.84 9.61
CA LEU A 154 41.35 -7.61 9.66
C LEU A 154 41.75 -8.26 8.31
N LYS A 155 40.92 -8.10 7.25
CA LYS A 155 41.25 -8.68 5.92
C LYS A 155 41.23 -7.60 4.84
N PRO A 156 42.34 -7.41 4.13
CA PRO A 156 42.35 -6.42 3.03
C PRO A 156 41.60 -6.94 1.80
N SER A 157 40.65 -6.18 1.34
CA SER A 157 40.29 -5.82 -0.03
C SER A 157 39.63 -6.79 -1.01
N ILE A 158 39.28 -8.02 -0.69
CA ILE A 158 38.36 -8.80 -1.53
C ILE A 158 37.19 -9.23 -0.64
N ALA A 159 36.12 -8.43 -0.61
CA ALA A 159 34.92 -8.85 0.08
C ALA A 159 34.36 -10.09 -0.64
N PRO A 160 34.32 -11.27 0.01
CA PRO A 160 33.70 -12.43 -0.59
C PRO A 160 32.20 -12.13 -0.82
N THR A 161 31.66 -12.63 -1.91
CA THR A 161 30.20 -12.65 -2.11
C THR A 161 29.61 -13.45 -0.95
N ILE A 162 28.66 -12.87 -0.23
CA ILE A 162 27.97 -13.55 0.87
C ILE A 162 27.15 -14.71 0.32
N GLN A 163 27.29 -15.87 0.97
CA GLN A 163 26.54 -17.07 0.65
C GLN A 163 25.70 -17.52 1.86
N ALA A 164 24.68 -18.32 1.59
CA ALA A 164 23.91 -18.95 2.67
C ALA A 164 24.79 -19.74 3.60
N GLY A 165 24.65 -19.52 4.91
CA GLY A 165 25.49 -20.08 5.96
C GLY A 165 26.66 -19.19 6.41
N ASP A 166 27.01 -18.17 5.65
CA ASP A 166 28.08 -17.26 6.03
C ASP A 166 27.71 -16.46 7.29
N ARG A 167 28.69 -16.34 8.17
CA ARG A 167 28.53 -15.57 9.42
C ARG A 167 28.69 -14.07 9.14
N ILE A 168 27.71 -13.28 9.48
CA ILE A 168 27.72 -11.82 9.33
C ILE A 168 28.36 -11.18 10.56
N PHE A 169 27.79 -11.37 11.74
CA PHE A 169 28.37 -11.00 13.03
C PHE A 169 27.69 -11.76 14.17
N GLY A 170 28.40 -11.99 15.25
CA GLY A 170 27.86 -12.68 16.44
C GLY A 170 27.21 -14.02 16.07
N LYS A 171 25.89 -14.11 16.25
CA LYS A 171 25.05 -15.25 15.87
C LYS A 171 24.16 -14.99 14.66
N VAL A 172 24.38 -13.88 13.97
CA VAL A 172 23.68 -13.55 12.73
C VAL A 172 24.43 -14.20 11.56
N ILE A 173 23.70 -14.99 10.78
CA ILE A 173 24.19 -15.63 9.56
C ILE A 173 23.39 -15.13 8.35
N ALA A 174 23.96 -15.28 7.17
CA ALA A 174 23.24 -15.15 5.92
C ALA A 174 22.38 -16.41 5.70
N ALA A 175 21.10 -16.23 5.40
CA ALA A 175 20.20 -17.34 5.10
C ALA A 175 19.46 -17.06 3.79
N GLU A 176 19.31 -18.07 2.95
CA GLU A 176 18.57 -17.97 1.69
C GLU A 176 17.10 -18.33 1.91
N VAL A 177 16.20 -17.49 1.44
CA VAL A 177 14.76 -17.74 1.46
C VAL A 177 14.41 -18.80 0.41
N LYS A 178 13.88 -19.94 0.83
CA LYS A 178 13.51 -21.06 -0.03
C LYS A 178 12.03 -21.09 -0.38
N ALA A 179 11.19 -20.65 0.53
CA ALA A 179 9.75 -20.54 0.32
C ALA A 179 9.15 -19.48 1.25
N VAL A 180 8.09 -18.82 0.80
CA VAL A 180 7.30 -17.87 1.59
C VAL A 180 5.85 -18.26 1.46
N GLU A 181 5.19 -18.56 2.57
CA GLU A 181 3.79 -18.95 2.63
C GLU A 181 3.03 -18.01 3.56
N SER A 182 1.88 -17.49 3.11
CA SER A 182 1.00 -16.70 3.97
C SER A 182 0.35 -17.58 5.04
N VAL A 183 0.46 -17.19 6.30
CA VAL A 183 -0.13 -17.90 7.44
C VAL A 183 -1.41 -17.20 7.89
N CYS A 184 -1.35 -15.89 8.05
CA CYS A 184 -2.47 -15.01 8.37
C CYS A 184 -2.11 -13.57 7.98
N VAL A 185 -2.99 -12.62 8.28
CA VAL A 185 -2.78 -11.20 7.99
C VAL A 185 -1.42 -10.74 8.52
N ASN A 186 -0.59 -10.21 7.63
CA ASN A 186 0.76 -9.69 7.90
C ASN A 186 1.72 -10.70 8.58
N HIS A 187 1.52 -12.00 8.38
CA HIS A 187 2.45 -13.00 8.87
C HIS A 187 2.71 -14.06 7.81
N TRP A 188 3.98 -14.34 7.60
CA TRP A 188 4.46 -15.30 6.61
C TRP A 188 5.30 -16.37 7.28
N ARG A 189 5.10 -17.61 6.85
CA ARG A 189 6.01 -18.70 7.16
C ARG A 189 7.10 -18.73 6.10
N VAL A 190 8.35 -18.63 6.52
CA VAL A 190 9.51 -18.55 5.65
C VAL A 190 10.42 -19.72 5.93
N SER A 191 10.67 -20.53 4.90
CA SER A 191 11.67 -21.60 4.95
C SER A 191 13.01 -21.04 4.52
N LEU A 192 14.05 -21.27 5.32
CA LEU A 192 15.40 -20.74 5.13
C LEU A 192 16.44 -21.87 4.91
N ALA A 193 17.49 -21.57 4.18
CA ALA A 193 18.68 -22.40 4.09
C ALA A 193 19.89 -21.67 4.72
N PRO A 194 20.70 -22.30 5.61
CA PRO A 194 20.56 -23.67 6.12
C PRO A 194 19.27 -23.86 6.93
N GLU A 195 18.79 -25.07 7.04
CA GLU A 195 17.44 -25.45 7.49
C GLU A 195 16.95 -24.68 8.74
N ALA A 196 16.05 -23.73 8.53
CA ALA A 196 15.26 -23.05 9.55
C ALA A 196 13.88 -22.72 9.00
N GLU A 197 12.86 -22.71 9.86
CA GLU A 197 11.53 -22.26 9.53
C GLU A 197 11.12 -21.17 10.54
N VAL A 198 10.67 -20.05 10.04
CA VAL A 198 10.37 -18.86 10.85
C VAL A 198 9.01 -18.28 10.42
N VAL A 199 8.23 -17.84 11.40
CA VAL A 199 7.06 -16.98 11.15
C VAL A 199 7.50 -15.54 11.39
N THR A 200 7.30 -14.69 10.41
CA THR A 200 7.74 -13.30 10.42
C THR A 200 6.64 -12.37 9.91
N ASP A 201 6.69 -11.12 10.32
CA ASP A 201 5.91 -9.99 9.81
C ASP A 201 6.67 -9.18 8.74
N CYS A 202 7.89 -9.58 8.41
CA CYS A 202 8.66 -8.97 7.32
C CYS A 202 8.01 -9.29 5.97
N ALA A 203 7.52 -8.25 5.30
CA ALA A 203 6.68 -8.40 4.10
C ALA A 203 7.44 -8.27 2.77
N ASN A 204 8.74 -8.04 2.78
CA ASN A 204 9.55 -7.85 1.57
C ASN A 204 10.34 -9.09 1.14
N LEU A 205 9.91 -10.27 1.57
CA LEU A 205 10.65 -11.51 1.35
C LEU A 205 10.16 -12.22 0.11
N HIS A 206 11.11 -12.63 -0.75
CA HIS A 206 10.84 -13.43 -1.92
C HIS A 206 11.79 -14.64 -1.96
N GLU A 207 11.35 -15.68 -2.64
CA GLU A 207 12.19 -16.86 -2.86
C GLU A 207 13.48 -16.49 -3.58
N GLY A 208 14.61 -16.96 -3.07
CA GLY A 208 15.96 -16.66 -3.55
C GLY A 208 16.59 -15.43 -2.89
N ASP A 209 15.89 -14.67 -2.05
CA ASP A 209 16.49 -13.57 -1.30
C ASP A 209 17.48 -14.09 -0.25
N LEU A 210 18.57 -13.35 -0.09
CA LEU A 210 19.52 -13.60 0.98
C LEU A 210 19.27 -12.63 2.12
N VAL A 211 18.94 -13.14 3.30
CA VAL A 211 18.55 -12.35 4.48
C VAL A 211 19.49 -12.58 5.65
N ALA A 212 19.56 -11.62 6.56
CA ALA A 212 20.23 -11.79 7.84
C ALA A 212 19.31 -12.54 8.82
N PHE A 213 19.75 -13.68 9.35
CA PHE A 213 19.00 -14.49 10.29
C PHE A 213 19.74 -14.60 11.63
N ASP A 214 19.10 -14.17 12.70
CA ASP A 214 19.63 -14.31 14.07
C ASP A 214 19.28 -15.70 14.60
N THR A 215 20.27 -16.58 14.62
CA THR A 215 20.13 -17.98 15.07
C THR A 215 19.85 -18.10 16.56
N ALA A 216 20.15 -17.08 17.37
CA ALA A 216 19.88 -17.08 18.81
C ALA A 216 18.43 -16.68 19.12
N LYS A 217 17.87 -15.75 18.34
CA LYS A 217 16.49 -15.27 18.51
C LYS A 217 15.53 -16.05 17.62
N GLY A 218 16.00 -16.76 16.61
CA GLY A 218 15.17 -17.46 15.64
C GLY A 218 14.32 -16.50 14.78
N LYS A 219 14.88 -15.35 14.40
CA LYS A 219 14.16 -14.36 13.59
C LYS A 219 15.00 -13.81 12.44
N ILE A 220 14.30 -13.38 11.39
CA ILE A 220 14.89 -12.59 10.31
C ILE A 220 15.12 -11.16 10.83
N CYS A 221 16.31 -10.61 10.58
CA CYS A 221 16.69 -9.30 11.06
C CYS A 221 16.17 -8.21 10.15
N THR A 222 15.67 -7.15 10.76
CA THR A 222 15.34 -5.86 10.11
C THR A 222 16.59 -4.96 10.07
N LEU A 223 16.51 -3.81 9.40
CA LEU A 223 17.57 -2.79 9.45
C LEU A 223 17.85 -2.34 10.88
N ALA A 224 16.79 -2.18 11.68
CA ALA A 224 16.90 -1.79 13.08
C ALA A 224 17.66 -2.83 13.92
N ASP A 225 17.44 -4.11 13.69
CA ASP A 225 18.16 -5.20 14.36
C ASP A 225 19.67 -5.22 14.01
N LEU A 226 20.00 -4.79 12.81
CA LEU A 226 21.39 -4.71 12.33
C LEU A 226 22.06 -3.39 12.68
N HIS A 227 21.32 -2.42 13.27
CA HIS A 227 21.76 -1.03 13.47
C HIS A 227 22.28 -0.38 12.17
N ALA A 228 21.66 -0.74 11.04
CA ALA A 228 22.06 -0.34 9.71
C ALA A 228 21.16 0.76 9.15
N GLU A 229 21.72 1.56 8.22
CA GLU A 229 20.98 2.56 7.51
C GLU A 229 20.51 2.06 6.15
N GLN A 230 19.41 2.61 5.64
CA GLN A 230 18.83 2.22 4.35
C GLN A 230 19.83 2.34 3.17
N LYS A 231 20.74 3.30 3.22
CA LYS A 231 21.80 3.45 2.18
C LYS A 231 22.75 2.25 2.07
N GLU A 232 22.87 1.45 3.15
CA GLU A 232 23.70 0.23 3.19
C GLU A 232 22.94 -0.96 2.59
N PHE A 233 21.62 -0.86 2.52
CA PHE A 233 20.72 -1.88 1.98
C PHE A 233 19.75 -1.23 0.99
N PRO A 234 20.20 -0.95 -0.24
CA PRO A 234 19.41 -0.22 -1.23
C PRO A 234 18.11 -0.94 -1.65
N HIS A 235 18.02 -2.25 -1.38
CA HIS A 235 16.82 -3.07 -1.66
C HIS A 235 15.77 -3.00 -0.53
N CYS A 236 16.08 -2.42 0.61
CA CYS A 236 15.15 -2.15 1.68
C CYS A 236 14.44 -0.82 1.42
N ILE A 237 13.26 -0.86 0.82
CA ILE A 237 12.43 0.32 0.59
C ILE A 237 11.43 0.44 1.75
N GLN A 238 11.27 1.63 2.33
CA GLN A 238 10.34 1.86 3.46
C GLN A 238 8.88 2.01 3.01
N ASP A 239 8.65 2.41 1.75
CA ASP A 239 7.31 2.67 1.21
C ASP A 239 6.82 1.45 0.42
N GLY A 240 6.08 0.58 1.08
CA GLY A 240 5.46 -0.61 0.46
C GLY A 240 4.11 -0.30 -0.20
N ILE A 241 3.66 -1.21 -1.05
CA ILE A 241 2.32 -1.20 -1.62
C ILE A 241 1.31 -1.51 -0.52
N LEU A 242 0.14 -0.88 -0.60
CA LEU A 242 -0.98 -1.18 0.29
C LEU A 242 -1.55 -2.57 -0.04
N VAL A 243 -1.41 -3.50 0.89
CA VAL A 243 -2.07 -4.81 0.84
C VAL A 243 -3.39 -4.71 1.62
N LEU A 244 -4.49 -5.02 0.94
CA LEU A 244 -5.84 -4.87 1.49
C LEU A 244 -6.26 -6.14 2.22
N HIS A 245 -6.86 -5.95 3.39
CA HIS A 245 -7.43 -6.99 4.24
C HIS A 245 -8.95 -6.85 4.42
N GLU A 246 -9.53 -5.84 3.80
CA GLU A 246 -10.96 -5.58 3.77
C GLU A 246 -11.69 -6.65 2.95
N ASP A 247 -13.00 -6.79 3.19
CA ASP A 247 -13.85 -7.65 2.38
C ASP A 247 -14.08 -7.01 1.00
N CYS A 248 -13.15 -7.28 0.10
CA CYS A 248 -13.15 -6.79 -1.26
C CYS A 248 -12.77 -7.88 -2.26
N ARG A 249 -13.14 -7.69 -3.52
CA ARG A 249 -12.94 -8.66 -4.60
C ARG A 249 -12.11 -8.08 -5.73
N PRO A 250 -11.39 -8.93 -6.48
CA PRO A 250 -10.74 -8.50 -7.72
C PRO A 250 -11.73 -7.84 -8.68
N GLY A 251 -11.40 -6.65 -9.16
CA GLY A 251 -12.22 -5.83 -10.05
C GLY A 251 -13.02 -4.74 -9.34
N ASP A 252 -13.17 -4.79 -8.02
CA ASP A 252 -13.84 -3.73 -7.25
C ASP A 252 -13.10 -2.40 -7.42
N ASP A 253 -13.84 -1.31 -7.27
CA ASP A 253 -13.27 0.03 -7.35
C ASP A 253 -12.73 0.48 -6.00
N MET A 254 -11.50 0.97 -5.98
CA MET A 254 -10.88 1.47 -4.75
C MET A 254 -11.60 2.71 -4.20
N ALA A 255 -12.14 3.56 -5.07
CA ALA A 255 -12.90 4.73 -4.66
C ALA A 255 -14.20 4.35 -3.93
N GLU A 256 -14.85 3.24 -4.33
CA GLU A 256 -16.02 2.69 -3.62
C GLU A 256 -15.64 2.14 -2.26
N LEU A 257 -14.54 1.38 -2.16
CA LEU A 257 -14.03 0.87 -0.89
C LEU A 257 -13.73 2.00 0.10
N LEU A 258 -13.18 3.09 -0.39
CA LEU A 258 -12.85 4.27 0.42
C LEU A 258 -14.06 5.18 0.69
N GLY A 259 -15.22 4.91 0.09
CA GLY A 259 -16.42 5.75 0.23
C GLY A 259 -16.28 7.13 -0.40
N LEU A 260 -15.48 7.25 -1.48
CA LEU A 260 -15.25 8.52 -2.17
C LEU A 260 -16.42 8.93 -3.10
N ASN A 261 -17.43 8.07 -3.27
CA ASN A 261 -18.67 8.43 -3.95
C ASN A 261 -19.52 9.35 -3.06
N ASP A 262 -18.99 10.53 -2.76
CA ASP A 262 -19.59 11.50 -1.85
C ASP A 262 -19.32 12.93 -2.32
N HIS A 263 -20.23 13.82 -1.94
CA HIS A 263 -20.11 15.25 -2.15
C HIS A 263 -19.94 15.96 -0.81
N VAL A 264 -18.83 16.66 -0.64
CA VAL A 264 -18.52 17.39 0.59
C VAL A 264 -18.77 18.87 0.38
N VAL A 265 -19.67 19.42 1.20
CA VAL A 265 -20.06 20.81 1.14
C VAL A 265 -19.37 21.62 2.23
N GLU A 266 -18.73 22.71 1.86
CA GLU A 266 -18.11 23.65 2.78
C GLU A 266 -19.00 24.86 3.03
N PHE A 267 -19.34 25.07 4.31
CA PHE A 267 -20.19 26.20 4.74
C PHE A 267 -19.34 27.31 5.36
N GLU A 268 -19.69 28.55 5.03
CA GLU A 268 -19.25 29.71 5.77
C GLU A 268 -20.06 29.82 7.08
N ILE A 269 -19.35 29.73 8.23
CA ILE A 269 -19.97 29.93 9.55
C ILE A 269 -19.80 31.37 9.92
N THR A 270 -20.89 32.14 9.88
CA THR A 270 -20.92 33.53 10.30
C THR A 270 -20.97 33.65 11.84
N PRO A 271 -20.45 34.73 12.45
CA PRO A 271 -20.39 34.90 13.91
C PRO A 271 -21.73 34.85 14.64
N ASN A 272 -22.83 35.04 13.92
CA ASN A 272 -24.17 34.98 14.47
C ASN A 272 -24.74 33.56 14.61
N ARG A 273 -24.01 32.54 14.17
CA ARG A 273 -24.38 31.12 14.30
C ARG A 273 -23.24 30.25 14.93
N PRO A 274 -22.77 30.55 16.14
CA PRO A 274 -21.58 29.93 16.72
C PRO A 274 -21.78 28.47 17.20
N ARG A 275 -22.96 27.87 17.00
CA ARG A 275 -23.30 26.53 17.52
C ARG A 275 -23.34 25.42 16.45
N LEU A 276 -22.90 25.67 15.23
CA LEU A 276 -22.77 24.59 14.26
C LEU A 276 -21.53 23.75 14.63
N PRO A 277 -21.68 22.42 14.73
CA PRO A 277 -20.54 21.55 15.05
C PRO A 277 -19.50 21.65 13.93
N VAL A 278 -18.25 21.91 14.31
CA VAL A 278 -17.11 21.87 13.39
C VAL A 278 -16.71 20.40 13.26
N HIS A 279 -16.85 19.85 12.08
CA HIS A 279 -16.30 18.54 11.75
C HIS A 279 -15.09 18.74 10.84
N ASP A 280 -13.97 18.20 11.29
CA ASP A 280 -12.81 17.94 10.42
C ASP A 280 -13.26 17.06 9.25
N ARG A 281 -12.51 17.12 8.14
CA ARG A 281 -12.77 16.34 6.93
C ARG A 281 -13.24 14.94 7.29
N PRO A 282 -14.37 14.46 6.75
CA PRO A 282 -14.69 13.06 6.85
C PRO A 282 -13.57 12.30 6.10
N ARG A 283 -12.65 11.74 6.85
CA ARG A 283 -11.75 10.72 6.32
C ARG A 283 -12.65 9.53 6.00
N ALA A 284 -12.48 8.97 4.81
CA ALA A 284 -13.17 7.77 4.41
C ALA A 284 -13.07 6.74 5.54
N ARG A 285 -14.14 6.54 6.27
CA ARG A 285 -14.25 5.45 7.22
C ARG A 285 -14.71 4.22 6.43
N GLY A 286 -13.77 3.57 5.77
CA GLY A 286 -13.89 2.19 5.38
C GLY A 286 -13.87 1.30 6.62
N GLY A 287 -14.84 1.43 7.47
CA GLY A 287 -14.95 0.64 8.68
C GLY A 287 -16.42 0.40 9.00
N ARG A 288 -17.04 -0.55 8.31
CA ARG A 288 -18.23 -1.16 8.86
C ARG A 288 -17.82 -1.87 10.13
N HIS A 289 -18.18 -1.32 11.28
CA HIS A 289 -18.32 -2.13 12.50
C HIS A 289 -19.36 -3.20 12.21
N LEU A 290 -18.91 -4.38 11.82
CA LEU A 290 -19.68 -5.59 11.97
C LEU A 290 -19.68 -5.96 13.46
N ARG A 291 -20.88 -6.12 13.98
CA ARG A 291 -21.16 -6.73 15.27
C ARG A 291 -20.67 -8.18 15.30
#